data_048e2ee5fbc6aea6b6f4406c6590c6bd
#
_entry.id   048e2ee5fbc6aea6b6f4406c6590c6bd
#
_cell.length_a   1.000
_cell.length_b   1.000
_cell.length_c   1.000
_cell.angle_alpha   90.00
_cell.angle_beta   90.00
_cell.angle_gamma   90.00
#
_symmetry.space_group_name_H-M   'P 1'
#
loop_
_entity.id
_entity.type
_entity.pdbx_description
1 polymer ?
#
loop_
_entity_poly.entity_id
_entity_poly.type
_entity_poly.pdbx_seq_one_letter_code
_entity_poly.pdbx_strand_id
1 'polypeptide(L)'
;MERNTAKRTLEKLLSVCICLCMLGVMLPAQVFAEEADTAQTETVQDTTPKDTVYLSSADDLIQLAENCRLDSWSQNRTVVLEADIDLSSVDFNGIPSFGGTWEGQNHAITGLSLSQDGSVQGLFRYVQQGALVRDMTVKGRIKP
;
A
#
# COMPACT_ATOMS: atom_id res chain seq x y z
N MET A 1 -45.71 13.32 -25.62
CA MET A 1 -46.29 11.99 -25.37
C MET A 1 -45.24 10.89 -25.13
N GLU A 2 -44.02 11.06 -25.53
CA GLU A 2 -42.98 10.02 -25.39
C GLU A 2 -42.44 9.85 -23.97
N ARG A 3 -42.51 10.85 -23.14
CA ARG A 3 -41.97 10.79 -21.78
C ARG A 3 -42.74 9.87 -20.81
N ASN A 4 -43.99 9.66 -21.06
CA ASN A 4 -44.85 8.81 -20.20
C ASN A 4 -44.69 7.32 -20.50
N THR A 5 -44.34 6.96 -21.73
CA THR A 5 -44.16 5.57 -22.13
C THR A 5 -42.84 5.00 -21.54
N ALA A 6 -41.79 5.81 -21.56
CA ALA A 6 -40.50 5.44 -20.99
C ALA A 6 -40.55 5.23 -19.45
N LYS A 7 -41.30 6.07 -18.76
CA LYS A 7 -41.49 5.91 -17.31
C LYS A 7 -42.24 4.63 -16.95
N ARG A 8 -43.28 4.31 -17.68
CA ARG A 8 -44.07 3.08 -17.45
C ARG A 8 -43.27 1.81 -17.75
N THR A 9 -42.42 1.86 -18.75
CA THR A 9 -41.54 0.73 -19.09
C THR A 9 -40.45 0.55 -18.04
N LEU A 10 -39.89 1.65 -17.53
CA LEU A 10 -38.89 1.63 -16.46
C LEU A 10 -39.45 1.11 -15.12
N GLU A 11 -40.67 1.52 -14.78
CA GLU A 11 -41.36 1.02 -13.59
C GLU A 11 -41.67 -0.47 -13.66
N LYS A 12 -42.06 -0.97 -14.81
CA LYS A 12 -42.31 -2.40 -15.03
C LYS A 12 -41.00 -3.23 -14.96
N LEU A 13 -39.93 -2.72 -15.54
CA LEU A 13 -38.63 -3.37 -15.48
C LEU A 13 -38.07 -3.36 -14.04
N LEU A 14 -38.26 -2.27 -13.32
CA LEU A 14 -37.85 -2.17 -11.92
C LEU A 14 -38.63 -3.14 -11.03
N SER A 15 -39.94 -3.28 -11.24
CA SER A 15 -40.78 -4.22 -10.51
C SER A 15 -40.42 -5.68 -10.78
N VAL A 16 -40.10 -6.04 -11.99
CA VAL A 16 -39.63 -7.39 -12.33
C VAL A 16 -38.27 -7.69 -11.73
N CYS A 17 -37.39 -6.70 -11.73
CA CYS A 17 -36.06 -6.84 -11.12
C CYS A 17 -36.13 -7.03 -9.61
N ILE A 18 -37.03 -6.33 -8.93
CA ILE A 18 -37.26 -6.47 -7.50
C ILE A 18 -37.85 -7.85 -7.17
N CYS A 19 -38.78 -8.36 -7.97
CA CYS A 19 -39.34 -9.70 -7.77
C CYS A 19 -38.29 -10.81 -7.99
N LEU A 20 -37.43 -10.67 -8.99
CA LEU A 20 -36.33 -11.61 -9.21
C LEU A 20 -35.28 -11.56 -8.12
N CYS A 21 -34.98 -10.39 -7.58
CA CYS A 21 -34.09 -10.24 -6.43
C CYS A 21 -34.68 -10.89 -5.16
N MET A 22 -35.98 -10.78 -4.96
CA MET A 22 -36.65 -11.39 -3.80
C MET A 22 -36.63 -12.92 -3.87
N LEU A 23 -36.79 -13.52 -5.04
CA LEU A 23 -36.71 -14.97 -5.22
C LEU A 23 -35.27 -15.51 -5.15
N GLY A 24 -34.29 -14.72 -5.58
CA GLY A 24 -32.87 -15.08 -5.53
C GLY A 24 -32.26 -15.00 -4.14
N VAL A 25 -32.79 -14.14 -3.29
CA VAL A 25 -32.27 -13.92 -1.93
C VAL A 25 -32.68 -15.03 -0.95
N MET A 26 -33.79 -15.72 -1.23
CA MET A 26 -34.25 -16.78 -0.32
C MET A 26 -33.38 -18.05 -0.34
N LEU A 27 -32.80 -18.41 -1.47
CA LEU A 27 -31.95 -19.61 -1.56
C LEU A 27 -30.54 -19.40 -1.03
N PRO A 28 -29.81 -18.32 -1.34
CA PRO A 28 -28.46 -18.13 -0.85
C PRO A 28 -28.39 -17.74 0.62
N ALA A 29 -29.46 -17.21 1.20
CA ALA A 29 -29.46 -16.81 2.58
C ALA A 29 -29.27 -17.98 3.57
N GLN A 30 -29.74 -19.16 3.24
CA GLN A 30 -29.58 -20.35 4.09
C GLN A 30 -28.13 -20.89 4.01
N VAL A 31 -27.54 -20.88 2.84
CA VAL A 31 -26.14 -21.33 2.64
C VAL A 31 -25.17 -20.30 3.21
N PHE A 32 -25.51 -19.02 3.12
CA PHE A 32 -24.67 -17.93 3.57
C PHE A 32 -24.56 -17.81 5.10
N ALA A 33 -25.58 -18.19 5.82
CA ALA A 33 -25.56 -18.17 7.30
C ALA A 33 -24.58 -19.20 7.87
N GLU A 34 -24.38 -20.30 7.18
CA GLU A 34 -23.46 -21.36 7.59
C GLU A 34 -22.00 -21.00 7.25
N GLU A 35 -21.76 -20.34 6.13
CA GLU A 35 -20.41 -19.88 5.76
C GLU A 35 -19.96 -18.64 6.55
N ALA A 36 -20.85 -17.77 6.95
CA ALA A 36 -20.51 -16.60 7.75
C ALA A 36 -19.99 -16.98 9.14
N ASP A 37 -20.44 -18.08 9.70
CA ASP A 37 -19.98 -18.57 10.99
C ASP A 37 -18.54 -19.13 10.90
N THR A 38 -18.16 -19.66 9.76
CA THR A 38 -16.81 -20.19 9.52
C THR A 38 -15.81 -19.07 9.20
N ALA A 39 -16.24 -17.99 8.56
CA ALA A 39 -15.41 -16.86 8.20
C ALA A 39 -15.00 -15.98 9.39
N GLN A 40 -15.72 -16.04 10.48
CA GLN A 40 -15.39 -15.27 11.69
C GLN A 40 -14.21 -15.85 12.49
N THR A 41 -13.80 -17.06 12.19
CA THR A 41 -12.72 -17.74 12.90
C THR A 41 -11.36 -17.48 12.28
N GLU A 42 -11.32 -16.99 11.05
CA GLU A 42 -10.09 -16.60 10.40
C GLU A 42 -9.85 -15.10 10.58
N THR A 43 -8.94 -14.76 11.46
CA THR A 43 -8.22 -13.51 11.39
C THR A 43 -7.45 -13.49 10.08
N VAL A 44 -8.14 -13.23 9.00
CA VAL A 44 -7.49 -12.88 7.75
C VAL A 44 -6.75 -11.58 8.02
N GLN A 45 -5.46 -11.68 8.28
CA GLN A 45 -4.58 -10.53 8.14
C GLN A 45 -4.82 -10.04 6.73
N ASP A 46 -5.34 -8.83 6.62
CA ASP A 46 -5.47 -8.13 5.35
C ASP A 46 -4.06 -7.99 4.76
N THR A 47 -3.67 -8.99 3.97
CA THR A 47 -2.39 -9.04 3.26
C THR A 47 -2.47 -8.36 1.91
N THR A 48 -3.57 -7.70 1.61
CA THR A 48 -3.68 -6.88 0.41
C THR A 48 -2.67 -5.74 0.50
N PRO A 49 -1.70 -5.64 -0.42
CA PRO A 49 -0.80 -4.50 -0.44
C PRO A 49 -1.63 -3.24 -0.57
N LYS A 50 -1.62 -2.44 0.48
CA LYS A 50 -2.51 -1.30 0.67
C LYS A 50 -2.35 -0.27 -0.44
N ASP A 51 -1.13 -0.02 -0.87
CA ASP A 51 -0.77 0.85 -1.98
C ASP A 51 0.66 0.56 -2.42
N THR A 52 0.93 0.68 -3.70
CA THR A 52 2.29 0.66 -4.24
C THR A 52 2.78 2.08 -4.45
N VAL A 53 3.97 2.36 -3.96
CA VAL A 53 4.66 3.65 -4.10
C VAL A 53 5.87 3.45 -4.99
N TYR A 54 5.98 4.25 -6.03
CA TYR A 54 7.10 4.21 -6.97
C TYR A 54 8.08 5.33 -6.69
N LEU A 55 9.37 5.03 -6.70
CA LEU A 55 10.46 5.97 -6.46
C LEU A 55 11.36 6.03 -7.68
N SER A 56 11.51 7.21 -8.25
CA SER A 56 12.36 7.47 -9.40
C SER A 56 13.34 8.62 -9.20
N SER A 57 13.21 9.37 -8.11
CA SER A 57 14.01 10.55 -7.83
C SER A 57 14.39 10.67 -6.34
N ALA A 58 15.35 11.55 -6.04
CA ALA A 58 15.71 11.87 -4.66
C ALA A 58 14.55 12.53 -3.91
N ASP A 59 13.74 13.34 -4.59
CA ASP A 59 12.58 14.00 -4.00
C ASP A 59 11.51 12.99 -3.58
N ASP A 60 11.26 11.95 -4.38
CA ASP A 60 10.35 10.87 -4.03
C ASP A 60 10.80 10.15 -2.76
N LEU A 61 12.11 9.92 -2.63
CA LEU A 61 12.70 9.27 -1.46
C LEU A 61 12.59 10.16 -0.21
N ILE A 62 12.78 11.46 -0.34
CA ILE A 62 12.60 12.42 0.76
C ILE A 62 11.13 12.42 1.20
N GLN A 63 10.20 12.46 0.26
CA GLN A 63 8.78 12.43 0.56
C GLN A 63 8.34 11.12 1.23
N LEU A 64 8.90 10.00 0.79
CA LEU A 64 8.72 8.72 1.47
C LEU A 64 9.21 8.77 2.92
N ALA A 65 10.40 9.32 3.15
CA ALA A 65 10.98 9.44 4.48
C ALA A 65 10.13 10.30 5.42
N GLU A 66 9.58 11.41 4.90
CA GLU A 66 8.65 12.24 5.67
C GLU A 66 7.36 11.49 6.04
N ASN A 67 6.79 10.73 5.11
CA ASN A 67 5.63 9.91 5.37
C ASN A 67 5.92 8.80 6.39
N CYS A 68 7.11 8.22 6.34
CA CYS A 68 7.57 7.17 7.26
C CYS A 68 7.89 7.67 8.67
N ARG A 69 7.71 8.96 8.98
CA ARG A 69 7.67 9.47 10.36
C ARG A 69 6.50 8.90 11.14
N LEU A 70 5.44 8.53 10.44
CA LEU A 70 4.33 7.79 11.00
C LEU A 70 4.61 6.29 10.85
N ASP A 71 4.83 5.60 11.95
CA ASP A 71 5.26 4.19 12.00
C ASP A 71 4.32 3.24 11.24
N SER A 72 3.04 3.55 11.18
CA SER A 72 2.04 2.73 10.50
C SER A 72 1.93 3.02 8.99
N TRP A 73 2.53 4.10 8.50
CA TRP A 73 2.32 4.53 7.12
C TRP A 73 2.85 3.52 6.10
N SER A 74 4.02 2.97 6.32
CA SER A 74 4.67 2.00 5.41
C SER A 74 4.17 0.56 5.57
N GLN A 75 3.42 0.28 6.64
CA GLN A 75 2.89 -1.06 6.88
C GLN A 75 1.92 -1.49 5.78
N ASN A 76 2.08 -2.71 5.27
CA ASN A 76 1.30 -3.28 4.18
C ASN A 76 1.42 -2.51 2.85
N ARG A 77 2.44 -1.65 2.69
CA ARG A 77 2.76 -0.98 1.43
C ARG A 77 3.94 -1.62 0.74
N THR A 78 3.91 -1.56 -0.57
CA THR A 78 5.05 -1.93 -1.41
C THR A 78 5.69 -0.67 -1.97
N VAL A 79 6.98 -0.51 -1.76
CA VAL A 79 7.80 0.56 -2.35
C VAL A 79 8.65 -0.04 -3.44
N VAL A 80 8.55 0.50 -4.64
CA VAL A 80 9.27 0.02 -5.83
C VAL A 80 10.24 1.10 -6.30
N LEU A 81 11.51 0.73 -6.43
CA LEU A 81 12.53 1.60 -6.99
C LEU A 81 12.55 1.43 -8.51
N GLU A 82 12.25 2.49 -9.26
CA GLU A 82 12.16 2.44 -10.73
C GLU A 82 13.41 2.94 -11.43
N ALA A 83 14.28 3.64 -10.71
CA ALA A 83 15.52 4.19 -11.23
C ALA A 83 16.60 4.26 -10.14
N ASP A 84 17.84 4.43 -10.58
CA ASP A 84 18.94 4.75 -9.68
C ASP A 84 18.72 6.16 -9.09
N ILE A 85 18.92 6.29 -7.78
CA ILE A 85 18.75 7.57 -7.08
C ILE A 85 20.10 8.06 -6.56
N ASP A 86 20.45 9.31 -6.91
CA ASP A 86 21.64 9.99 -6.38
C ASP A 86 21.26 11.01 -5.31
N LEU A 87 21.76 10.81 -4.11
CA LEU A 87 21.53 11.65 -2.93
C LEU A 87 22.68 12.63 -2.66
N SER A 88 23.66 12.73 -3.55
CA SER A 88 24.87 13.54 -3.32
C SER A 88 24.61 15.05 -3.18
N SER A 89 23.51 15.52 -3.77
CA SER A 89 23.12 16.95 -3.76
C SER A 89 21.99 17.28 -2.77
N VAL A 90 21.51 16.30 -2.00
CA VAL A 90 20.41 16.49 -1.07
C VAL A 90 20.81 16.11 0.35
N ASP A 91 20.24 16.80 1.34
CA ASP A 91 20.41 16.45 2.74
C ASP A 91 19.37 15.41 3.13
N PHE A 92 19.79 14.15 3.14
CA PHE A 92 18.92 13.01 3.45
C PHE A 92 19.34 12.33 4.73
N ASN A 93 18.45 12.29 5.69
CA ASN A 93 18.71 11.80 7.05
C ASN A 93 18.27 10.36 7.32
N GLY A 94 17.95 9.63 6.26
CA GLY A 94 17.43 8.26 6.37
C GLY A 94 15.91 8.18 6.53
N ILE A 95 15.38 7.00 6.27
CA ILE A 95 13.97 6.68 6.47
C ILE A 95 13.75 6.36 7.96
N PRO A 96 12.90 7.11 8.68
CA PRO A 96 12.76 6.96 10.13
C PRO A 96 12.31 5.57 10.56
N SER A 97 11.26 5.05 9.95
CA SER A 97 10.68 3.73 10.30
C SER A 97 10.07 3.08 9.07
N PHE A 98 10.44 1.85 8.79
CA PHE A 98 9.95 1.13 7.61
C PHE A 98 9.36 -0.23 8.00
N GLY A 99 8.10 -0.47 7.64
CA GLY A 99 7.35 -1.69 7.98
C GLY A 99 6.72 -2.40 6.78
N GLY A 100 7.04 -1.99 5.56
CA GLY A 100 6.47 -2.53 4.32
C GLY A 100 7.40 -3.47 3.56
N THR A 101 7.12 -3.62 2.27
CA THR A 101 7.97 -4.34 1.31
C THR A 101 8.72 -3.32 0.44
N TRP A 102 10.02 -3.46 0.34
CA TRP A 102 10.88 -2.69 -0.54
C TRP A 102 11.42 -3.55 -1.67
N GLU A 103 11.07 -3.19 -2.88
CA GLU A 103 11.50 -3.83 -4.12
C GLU A 103 12.50 -2.90 -4.83
N GLY A 104 13.77 -3.18 -4.70
CA GLY A 104 14.83 -2.33 -5.27
C GLY A 104 15.04 -2.53 -6.76
N GLN A 105 14.53 -3.59 -7.36
CA GLN A 105 14.65 -3.93 -8.79
C GLN A 105 16.10 -3.85 -9.33
N ASN A 106 17.08 -4.16 -8.50
CA ASN A 106 18.52 -4.05 -8.76
C ASN A 106 19.03 -2.61 -9.01
N HIS A 107 18.24 -1.60 -8.70
CA HIS A 107 18.67 -0.21 -8.74
C HIS A 107 19.56 0.15 -7.55
N ALA A 108 20.31 1.24 -7.71
CA ALA A 108 21.24 1.73 -6.71
C ALA A 108 20.80 3.09 -6.13
N ILE A 109 20.94 3.22 -4.82
CA ILE A 109 20.90 4.51 -4.12
C ILE A 109 22.34 4.90 -3.80
N THR A 110 22.79 6.02 -4.33
CA THR A 110 24.17 6.49 -4.24
C THR A 110 24.24 7.85 -3.55
N GLY A 111 25.43 8.28 -3.15
CA GLY A 111 25.63 9.61 -2.59
C GLY A 111 25.08 9.81 -1.16
N LEU A 112 24.62 8.74 -0.49
CA LEU A 112 24.16 8.85 0.90
C LEU A 112 25.27 9.36 1.79
N SER A 113 25.06 10.48 2.47
CA SER A 113 26.01 11.06 3.41
C SER A 113 25.31 11.36 4.73
N LEU A 114 25.56 10.54 5.73
CA LEU A 114 25.00 10.68 7.06
C LEU A 114 26.08 11.24 7.98
N SER A 115 25.85 12.43 8.51
CA SER A 115 26.79 13.15 9.39
C SER A 115 26.14 13.68 10.65
N GLN A 116 24.95 13.22 10.97
CA GLN A 116 24.23 13.68 12.14
C GLN A 116 24.70 12.96 13.40
N ASP A 117 24.74 13.69 14.50
CA ASP A 117 24.97 13.11 15.82
C ASP A 117 23.81 12.17 16.19
N GLY A 118 24.11 10.90 16.35
CA GLY A 118 23.11 9.91 16.73
C GLY A 118 23.59 8.48 16.54
N SER A 119 23.10 7.59 17.38
CA SER A 119 23.52 6.18 17.39
C SER A 119 22.88 5.33 16.30
N VAL A 120 21.82 5.83 15.64
CA VAL A 120 21.09 5.08 14.60
C VAL A 120 21.14 5.84 13.29
N GLN A 121 22.06 5.41 12.43
CA GLN A 121 22.28 6.01 11.11
C GLN A 121 22.21 4.93 10.04
N GLY A 122 21.56 5.23 8.93
CA GLY A 122 21.41 4.33 7.78
C GLY A 122 20.37 4.83 6.81
N LEU A 123 20.27 4.19 5.66
CA LEU A 123 19.17 4.45 4.71
C LEU A 123 17.81 4.20 5.40
N PHE A 124 17.71 3.09 6.11
CA PHE A 124 16.62 2.82 7.06
C PHE A 124 17.15 2.96 8.47
N ARG A 125 16.56 3.84 9.28
CA ARG A 125 16.95 4.00 10.69
C ARG A 125 16.37 2.88 11.55
N TYR A 126 15.11 2.55 11.32
CA TYR A 126 14.45 1.42 11.94
C TYR A 126 13.70 0.60 10.90
N VAL A 127 13.83 -0.72 10.98
CA VAL A 127 13.07 -1.68 10.17
C VAL A 127 12.18 -2.45 11.13
N GLN A 128 10.88 -2.39 10.88
CA GLN A 128 9.87 -3.04 11.72
C GLN A 128 9.82 -4.56 11.46
N GLN A 129 9.29 -5.28 12.42
CA GLN A 129 9.07 -6.72 12.26
C GLN A 129 8.15 -7.00 11.07
N GLY A 130 8.53 -7.95 10.22
CA GLY A 130 7.78 -8.32 9.03
C GLY A 130 8.09 -7.49 7.79
N ALA A 131 8.88 -6.41 7.92
CA ALA A 131 9.34 -5.67 6.75
C ALA A 131 10.29 -6.50 5.89
N LEU A 132 10.18 -6.32 4.57
CA LEU A 132 11.04 -6.98 3.58
C LEU A 132 11.78 -5.91 2.76
N VAL A 133 13.10 -6.04 2.66
CA VAL A 133 13.94 -5.18 1.80
C VAL A 133 14.76 -6.08 0.91
N ARG A 134 14.67 -5.92 -0.40
CA ARG A 134 15.38 -6.76 -1.35
C ARG A 134 15.80 -6.03 -2.63
N ASP A 135 16.78 -6.62 -3.32
CA ASP A 135 17.21 -6.30 -4.67
C ASP A 135 17.62 -4.84 -4.87
N MET A 136 18.41 -4.28 -3.92
CA MET A 136 18.92 -2.93 -4.00
C MET A 136 20.40 -2.84 -3.62
N THR A 137 21.07 -1.82 -4.13
CA THR A 137 22.42 -1.46 -3.76
C THR A 137 22.42 -0.09 -3.09
N VAL A 138 23.11 0.06 -1.96
CA VAL A 138 23.30 1.35 -1.29
C VAL A 138 24.78 1.69 -1.23
N LYS A 139 25.15 2.89 -1.71
CA LYS A 139 26.51 3.42 -1.64
C LYS A 139 26.50 4.77 -0.92
N GLY A 140 27.26 4.88 0.15
CA GLY A 140 27.26 6.10 0.93
C GLY A 140 28.41 6.15 1.94
N ARG A 141 28.44 7.23 2.70
CA ARG A 141 29.36 7.46 3.81
C ARG A 141 28.59 7.76 5.08
N ILE A 142 28.98 7.12 6.14
CA ILE A 142 28.51 7.43 7.49
C ILE A 142 29.72 8.01 8.21
N LYS A 143 29.60 9.25 8.69
CA LYS A 143 30.60 9.85 9.58
C LYS A 143 30.16 9.60 11.01
N PRO A 144 30.99 8.91 11.79
CA PRO A 144 30.71 8.74 13.21
C PRO A 144 30.83 10.06 13.97
#